data_be9eb501c82c747386b4d6f041566766
#
_entry.id   be9eb501c82c747386b4d6f041566766
#
_cell.length_a   1.000
_cell.length_b   1.000
_cell.length_c   1.000
_cell.angle_alpha   90.00
_cell.angle_beta   90.00
_cell.angle_gamma   90.00
#
_symmetry.space_group_name_H-M   'P 1'
#
loop_
_entity.id
_entity.type
_entity.pdbx_description
1 polymer ?
#
loop_
_entity_poly.entity_id
_entity_poly.type
_entity_poly.pdbx_seq_one_letter_code
_entity_poly.pdbx_strand_id
1 'polypeptide(L)'
;MDAASPSHAVLQQAFGCGTALAGTIAALGRDADHARGAVLWPRGEDQGAASLLTLGRAAELAYGRDGATLVLHALAAGEFFGEIVGSGGQQDTRVEALSDGAATHFAPAALVRLMESYPLVALAMARHLSARIAAMRQRMLETALLSATGRIAAELLRQSRASPDGTIRPLPVWSELALIVQSTRETVSRTVSGFEKRGLVRRVEGGLAVIAPHRLEELVY
;
A
#
# COMPACT_ATOMS: atom_id res chain seq x y z
N MET A 1 -19.81 10.78 23.70
CA MET A 1 -18.38 10.95 23.34
C MET A 1 -18.07 9.70 22.53
N ASP A 2 -18.46 9.74 21.24
CA ASP A 2 -18.27 8.58 20.34
C ASP A 2 -16.79 8.34 20.15
N ALA A 3 -16.37 7.10 20.43
CA ALA A 3 -15.03 6.65 20.10
C ALA A 3 -14.83 6.88 18.59
N ALA A 4 -13.83 7.68 18.22
CA ALA A 4 -13.54 7.97 16.83
C ALA A 4 -13.42 6.64 16.07
N SER A 5 -14.26 6.45 15.05
CA SER A 5 -14.18 5.28 14.15
C SER A 5 -12.73 5.11 13.68
N PRO A 6 -12.22 3.88 13.51
CA PRO A 6 -10.86 3.66 12.99
C PRO A 6 -10.57 4.45 11.71
N SER A 7 -11.56 4.64 10.84
CA SER A 7 -11.48 5.49 9.65
C SER A 7 -11.16 6.94 9.98
N HIS A 8 -11.67 7.49 11.09
CA HIS A 8 -11.44 8.88 11.48
C HIS A 8 -9.98 9.18 11.83
N ALA A 9 -9.32 8.29 12.56
CA ALA A 9 -7.91 8.44 12.90
C ALA A 9 -7.02 8.35 11.65
N VAL A 10 -7.36 7.45 10.73
CA VAL A 10 -6.66 7.31 9.45
C VAL A 10 -6.84 8.56 8.58
N LEU A 11 -8.04 9.13 8.53
CA LEU A 11 -8.31 10.39 7.84
C LEU A 11 -7.48 11.55 8.42
N GLN A 12 -7.42 11.67 9.74
CA GLN A 12 -6.57 12.68 10.40
C GLN A 12 -5.11 12.56 9.98
N GLN A 13 -4.59 11.35 9.99
CA GLN A 13 -3.20 11.08 9.60
C GLN A 13 -2.98 11.31 8.11
N ALA A 14 -3.84 10.80 7.24
CA ALA A 14 -3.71 10.90 5.79
C ALA A 14 -3.74 12.35 5.29
N PHE A 15 -4.61 13.17 5.88
CA PHE A 15 -4.72 14.58 5.52
C PHE A 15 -3.90 15.54 6.40
N GLY A 16 -3.27 15.03 7.48
CA GLY A 16 -2.52 15.85 8.43
C GLY A 16 -3.40 16.92 9.09
N CYS A 17 -4.66 16.61 9.42
CA CYS A 17 -5.65 17.57 9.84
C CYS A 17 -6.18 17.28 11.26
N GLY A 18 -6.81 18.29 11.88
CA GLY A 18 -7.47 18.13 13.17
C GLY A 18 -8.82 17.42 13.07
N THR A 19 -9.37 17.02 14.21
CA THR A 19 -10.60 16.22 14.34
C THR A 19 -11.80 16.86 13.62
N ALA A 20 -11.97 18.19 13.71
CA ALA A 20 -13.09 18.88 13.07
C ALA A 20 -13.08 18.73 11.54
N LEU A 21 -11.91 18.93 10.90
CA LEU A 21 -11.79 18.78 9.46
C LEU A 21 -11.89 17.30 9.05
N ALA A 22 -11.32 16.39 9.83
CA ALA A 22 -11.47 14.94 9.58
C ALA A 22 -12.95 14.53 9.62
N GLY A 23 -13.76 15.10 10.54
CA GLY A 23 -15.20 14.89 10.57
C GLY A 23 -15.92 15.41 9.33
N THR A 24 -15.53 16.58 8.85
CA THR A 24 -16.06 17.14 7.58
C THR A 24 -15.73 16.23 6.39
N ILE A 25 -14.49 15.72 6.32
CA ILE A 25 -14.03 14.80 5.27
C ILE A 25 -14.79 13.48 5.35
N ALA A 26 -14.91 12.90 6.55
CA ALA A 26 -15.63 11.65 6.79
C ALA A 26 -17.09 11.72 6.33
N ALA A 27 -17.77 12.84 6.61
CA ALA A 27 -19.17 13.06 6.21
C ALA A 27 -19.38 13.08 4.68
N LEU A 28 -18.34 13.30 3.89
CA LEU A 28 -18.38 13.29 2.41
C LEU A 28 -17.98 11.96 1.82
N GLY A 29 -17.46 11.05 2.62
CA GLY A 29 -17.07 9.71 2.23
C GLY A 29 -18.12 8.68 2.58
N ARG A 30 -18.05 7.52 1.92
CA ARG A 30 -18.82 6.33 2.24
C ARG A 30 -17.86 5.22 2.61
N ASP A 31 -17.92 4.77 3.85
CA ASP A 31 -17.15 3.62 4.33
C ASP A 31 -17.74 2.32 3.78
N ALA A 32 -16.87 1.41 3.39
CA ALA A 32 -17.22 0.06 2.96
C ALA A 32 -16.15 -0.93 3.42
N ASP A 33 -16.62 -2.03 4.01
CA ASP A 33 -15.77 -3.18 4.34
C ASP A 33 -15.51 -4.04 3.11
N HIS A 34 -14.40 -4.72 3.10
CA HIS A 34 -14.04 -5.65 2.05
C HIS A 34 -13.35 -6.90 2.60
N ALA A 35 -13.62 -8.03 1.96
CA ALA A 35 -12.90 -9.27 2.20
C ALA A 35 -11.61 -9.33 1.36
N ARG A 36 -10.66 -10.15 1.79
CA ARG A 36 -9.48 -10.50 1.00
C ARG A 36 -9.89 -11.02 -0.39
N GLY A 37 -9.21 -10.56 -1.42
CA GLY A 37 -9.48 -10.90 -2.84
C GLY A 37 -10.60 -10.10 -3.49
N ALA A 38 -11.27 -9.20 -2.74
CA ALA A 38 -12.25 -8.30 -3.32
C ALA A 38 -11.58 -7.31 -4.30
N VAL A 39 -12.26 -7.02 -5.41
CA VAL A 39 -11.86 -5.97 -6.34
C VAL A 39 -12.35 -4.64 -5.81
N LEU A 40 -11.43 -3.79 -5.35
CA LEU A 40 -11.73 -2.47 -4.79
C LEU A 40 -11.86 -1.40 -5.87
N TRP A 41 -11.16 -1.60 -6.99
CA TRP A 41 -11.20 -0.75 -8.17
C TRP A 41 -11.10 -1.62 -9.42
N PRO A 42 -12.14 -1.72 -10.26
CA PRO A 42 -12.16 -2.57 -11.45
C PRO A 42 -11.36 -1.95 -12.59
N ARG A 43 -10.85 -2.81 -13.48
CA ARG A 43 -10.15 -2.41 -14.70
C ARG A 43 -11.13 -1.86 -15.73
N GLY A 44 -10.77 -0.76 -16.38
CA GLY A 44 -11.49 -0.26 -17.56
C GLY A 44 -12.83 0.43 -17.28
N GLU A 45 -13.25 0.52 -16.04
CA GLU A 45 -14.46 1.26 -15.66
C GLU A 45 -14.07 2.62 -15.08
N ASP A 46 -14.67 3.68 -15.64
CA ASP A 46 -14.65 5.00 -15.05
C ASP A 46 -15.67 5.03 -13.90
N GLN A 47 -15.24 4.63 -12.72
CA GLN A 47 -16.11 4.65 -11.54
C GLN A 47 -16.12 6.00 -10.84
N GLY A 48 -15.32 6.94 -11.31
CA GLY A 48 -15.31 8.31 -10.82
C GLY A 48 -15.25 8.41 -9.29
N ALA A 49 -14.44 7.58 -8.62
CA ALA A 49 -14.28 7.63 -7.18
C ALA A 49 -12.80 7.69 -6.80
N ALA A 50 -12.47 8.56 -5.84
CA ALA A 50 -11.22 8.49 -5.10
C ALA A 50 -11.47 7.72 -3.81
N SER A 51 -10.59 6.82 -3.47
CA SER A 51 -10.77 5.95 -2.31
C SER A 51 -9.55 5.99 -1.41
N LEU A 52 -9.77 6.02 -0.09
CA LEU A 52 -8.73 5.91 0.93
C LEU A 52 -8.86 4.54 1.59
N LEU A 53 -7.80 3.75 1.56
CA LEU A 53 -7.74 2.50 2.33
C LEU A 53 -7.63 2.86 3.82
N THR A 54 -8.62 2.48 4.63
CA THR A 54 -8.66 2.82 6.06
C THR A 54 -8.22 1.68 6.96
N LEU A 55 -8.34 0.44 6.46
CA LEU A 55 -7.90 -0.77 7.15
C LEU A 55 -7.45 -1.82 6.15
N GLY A 56 -6.44 -2.60 6.50
CA GLY A 56 -5.97 -3.71 5.68
C GLY A 56 -4.88 -3.33 4.69
N ARG A 57 -4.70 -4.17 3.68
CA ARG A 57 -3.71 -4.03 2.61
C ARG A 57 -4.36 -4.34 1.27
N ALA A 58 -3.92 -3.64 0.24
CA ALA A 58 -4.36 -3.87 -1.13
C ALA A 58 -3.19 -3.76 -2.11
N ALA A 59 -3.39 -4.11 -3.37
CA ALA A 59 -2.40 -3.93 -4.42
C ALA A 59 -3.07 -3.41 -5.69
N GLU A 60 -2.40 -2.45 -6.32
CA GLU A 60 -2.72 -2.04 -7.68
C GLU A 60 -1.97 -2.94 -8.67
N LEU A 61 -2.73 -3.58 -9.55
CA LEU A 61 -2.27 -4.65 -10.42
C LEU A 61 -2.48 -4.28 -11.89
N ALA A 62 -1.45 -4.52 -12.70
CA ALA A 62 -1.55 -4.55 -14.15
C ALA A 62 -1.49 -6.00 -14.64
N TYR A 63 -2.12 -6.26 -15.78
CA TYR A 63 -2.22 -7.60 -16.36
C TYR A 63 -1.59 -7.62 -17.75
N GLY A 64 -0.61 -8.49 -17.93
CA GLY A 64 -0.03 -8.80 -19.23
C GLY A 64 -1.00 -9.61 -20.12
N ARG A 65 -0.76 -9.61 -21.41
CA ARG A 65 -1.56 -10.39 -22.39
C ARG A 65 -1.42 -11.91 -22.18
N ASP A 66 -0.35 -12.34 -21.59
CA ASP A 66 -0.03 -13.72 -21.22
C ASP A 66 -0.60 -14.15 -19.85
N GLY A 67 -1.39 -13.27 -19.22
CA GLY A 67 -1.95 -13.47 -17.88
C GLY A 67 -0.96 -13.18 -16.74
N ALA A 68 0.25 -12.70 -17.05
CA ALA A 68 1.19 -12.24 -16.03
C ALA A 68 0.60 -11.06 -15.24
N THR A 69 0.79 -11.08 -13.94
CA THR A 69 0.33 -10.01 -13.05
C THR A 69 1.51 -9.23 -12.52
N LEU A 70 1.45 -7.91 -12.64
CA LEU A 70 2.47 -6.97 -12.16
C LEU A 70 1.88 -6.10 -11.06
N VAL A 71 2.51 -6.08 -9.89
CA VAL A 71 2.18 -5.09 -8.84
C VAL A 71 2.83 -3.77 -9.19
N LEU A 72 2.00 -2.78 -9.45
CA LEU A 72 2.45 -1.40 -9.65
C LEU A 72 2.66 -0.70 -8.31
N HIS A 73 1.73 -0.91 -7.38
CA HIS A 73 1.77 -0.28 -6.06
C HIS A 73 1.15 -1.21 -5.01
N ALA A 74 1.82 -1.38 -3.87
CA ALA A 74 1.27 -2.04 -2.70
C ALA A 74 0.71 -0.95 -1.77
N LEU A 75 -0.56 -1.09 -1.41
CA LEU A 75 -1.32 -0.11 -0.64
C LEU A 75 -1.45 -0.56 0.82
N ALA A 76 -1.21 0.37 1.73
CA ALA A 76 -1.46 0.24 3.16
C ALA A 76 -2.55 1.21 3.62
N ALA A 77 -3.04 1.05 4.84
CA ALA A 77 -3.96 2.01 5.43
C ALA A 77 -3.36 3.43 5.42
N GLY A 78 -4.16 4.41 5.01
CA GLY A 78 -3.76 5.81 4.81
C GLY A 78 -3.37 6.15 3.36
N GLU A 79 -3.39 5.19 2.44
CA GLU A 79 -3.05 5.43 1.04
C GLU A 79 -4.29 5.51 0.15
N PHE A 80 -4.22 6.40 -0.85
CA PHE A 80 -5.29 6.63 -1.81
C PHE A 80 -5.14 5.73 -3.04
N PHE A 81 -6.28 5.30 -3.57
CA PHE A 81 -6.39 4.60 -4.84
C PHE A 81 -7.60 5.09 -5.64
N GLY A 82 -7.69 4.68 -6.90
CA GLY A 82 -8.72 5.14 -7.80
C GLY A 82 -8.38 6.51 -8.43
N GLU A 83 -9.38 7.18 -8.92
CA GLU A 83 -9.24 8.42 -9.67
C GLU A 83 -9.40 9.65 -8.77
N ILE A 84 -8.29 10.32 -8.46
CA ILE A 84 -8.28 11.45 -7.52
C ILE A 84 -8.82 12.74 -8.15
N VAL A 85 -8.54 13.01 -9.42
CA VAL A 85 -8.85 14.27 -10.10
C VAL A 85 -9.29 14.03 -11.56
N GLY A 86 -10.25 13.16 -11.82
CA GLY A 86 -10.85 12.99 -13.13
C GLY A 86 -9.87 13.05 -14.32
N SER A 87 -8.99 12.04 -14.44
CA SER A 87 -8.00 12.02 -15.54
C SER A 87 -8.61 11.54 -16.87
N GLY A 88 -9.84 11.01 -16.84
CA GLY A 88 -10.59 10.61 -18.04
C GLY A 88 -9.94 9.49 -18.86
N GLY A 89 -8.94 8.81 -18.33
CA GLY A 89 -8.21 7.75 -19.00
C GLY A 89 -8.71 6.36 -18.60
N GLN A 90 -8.83 5.48 -19.60
CA GLN A 90 -9.07 4.07 -19.36
C GLN A 90 -7.88 3.47 -18.59
N GLN A 91 -8.09 3.09 -17.34
CA GLN A 91 -7.03 2.50 -16.53
C GLN A 91 -6.91 1.00 -16.83
N ASP A 92 -5.75 0.56 -17.32
CA ASP A 92 -5.42 -0.84 -17.54
C ASP A 92 -5.03 -1.58 -16.24
N THR A 93 -5.37 -0.97 -15.10
CA THR A 93 -5.06 -1.49 -13.77
C THR A 93 -6.31 -1.75 -12.96
N ARG A 94 -6.20 -2.61 -11.96
CA ARG A 94 -7.25 -2.77 -10.94
C ARG A 94 -6.62 -2.78 -9.55
N VAL A 95 -7.41 -2.50 -8.53
CA VAL A 95 -6.98 -2.62 -7.13
C VAL A 95 -7.68 -3.80 -6.50
N GLU A 96 -6.90 -4.71 -5.91
CA GLU A 96 -7.39 -5.89 -5.18
C GLU A 96 -6.98 -5.86 -3.71
N ALA A 97 -7.89 -6.28 -2.84
CA ALA A 97 -7.63 -6.45 -1.43
C ALA A 97 -6.70 -7.66 -1.17
N LEU A 98 -5.58 -7.44 -0.50
CA LEU A 98 -4.67 -8.50 -0.04
C LEU A 98 -5.06 -9.06 1.33
N SER A 99 -5.87 -8.33 2.10
CA SER A 99 -6.41 -8.76 3.39
C SER A 99 -7.85 -8.28 3.55
N ASP A 100 -8.58 -8.79 4.52
CA ASP A 100 -9.79 -8.14 5.00
C ASP A 100 -9.47 -6.71 5.46
N GLY A 101 -10.44 -5.79 5.29
CA GLY A 101 -10.22 -4.38 5.61
C GLY A 101 -11.41 -3.50 5.28
N ALA A 102 -11.14 -2.20 5.21
CA ALA A 102 -12.14 -1.19 4.89
C ALA A 102 -11.54 -0.05 4.06
N ALA A 103 -12.37 0.61 3.29
CA ALA A 103 -12.00 1.81 2.54
C ALA A 103 -13.11 2.86 2.62
N THR A 104 -12.71 4.13 2.58
CA THR A 104 -13.64 5.26 2.44
C THR A 104 -13.61 5.75 1.00
N HIS A 105 -14.76 5.76 0.35
CA HIS A 105 -14.94 6.15 -1.05
C HIS A 105 -15.49 7.57 -1.12
N PHE A 106 -14.86 8.41 -1.94
CA PHE A 106 -15.26 9.81 -2.17
C PHE A 106 -15.69 10.01 -3.63
N ALA A 107 -16.78 10.72 -3.83
CA ALA A 107 -17.08 11.24 -5.17
C ALA A 107 -15.97 12.24 -5.58
N PRO A 108 -15.43 12.16 -6.82
CA PRO A 108 -14.33 13.04 -7.26
C PRO A 108 -14.63 14.51 -7.08
N ALA A 109 -15.85 14.94 -7.44
CA ALA A 109 -16.29 16.32 -7.26
C ALA A 109 -16.31 16.77 -5.78
N ALA A 110 -16.54 15.86 -4.83
CA ALA A 110 -16.49 16.18 -3.41
C ALA A 110 -15.03 16.39 -2.94
N LEU A 111 -14.11 15.53 -3.40
CA LEU A 111 -12.69 15.67 -3.08
C LEU A 111 -12.08 16.94 -3.69
N VAL A 112 -12.45 17.27 -4.94
CA VAL A 112 -12.03 18.53 -5.59
C VAL A 112 -12.50 19.73 -4.79
N ARG A 113 -13.79 19.79 -4.40
CA ARG A 113 -14.31 20.87 -3.56
C ARG A 113 -13.62 20.97 -2.19
N LEU A 114 -13.24 19.83 -1.59
CA LEU A 114 -12.45 19.83 -0.36
C LEU A 114 -11.07 20.45 -0.57
N MET A 115 -10.40 20.11 -1.67
CA MET A 115 -9.09 20.69 -2.01
C MET A 115 -9.16 22.18 -2.27
N GLU A 116 -10.21 22.66 -2.93
CA GLU A 116 -10.46 24.09 -3.17
C GLU A 116 -10.75 24.86 -1.86
N SER A 117 -11.53 24.26 -0.96
CA SER A 117 -11.95 24.90 0.29
C SER A 117 -10.89 24.82 1.40
N TYR A 118 -10.04 23.79 1.36
CA TYR A 118 -9.04 23.52 2.40
C TYR A 118 -7.67 23.27 1.77
N PRO A 119 -6.79 24.29 1.68
CA PRO A 119 -5.46 24.14 1.10
C PRO A 119 -4.62 23.01 1.72
N LEU A 120 -4.86 22.69 3.00
CA LEU A 120 -4.21 21.58 3.69
C LEU A 120 -4.56 20.23 3.05
N VAL A 121 -5.80 20.05 2.57
CA VAL A 121 -6.24 18.84 1.87
C VAL A 121 -5.51 18.72 0.53
N ALA A 122 -5.43 19.81 -0.24
CA ALA A 122 -4.69 19.82 -1.50
C ALA A 122 -3.19 19.52 -1.30
N LEU A 123 -2.58 20.08 -0.25
CA LEU A 123 -1.19 19.80 0.09
C LEU A 123 -0.97 18.33 0.50
N ALA A 124 -1.89 17.75 1.26
CA ALA A 124 -1.85 16.33 1.63
C ALA A 124 -1.93 15.46 0.38
N MET A 125 -2.85 15.73 -0.54
CA MET A 125 -2.97 15.01 -1.81
C MET A 125 -1.69 15.12 -2.65
N ALA A 126 -1.09 16.31 -2.75
CA ALA A 126 0.18 16.51 -3.46
C ALA A 126 1.31 15.67 -2.84
N ARG A 127 1.37 15.59 -1.52
CA ARG A 127 2.35 14.74 -0.80
C ARG A 127 2.13 13.26 -1.08
N HIS A 128 0.87 12.79 -1.05
CA HIS A 128 0.52 11.40 -1.40
C HIS A 128 0.95 11.05 -2.83
N LEU A 129 0.64 11.91 -3.80
CA LEU A 129 1.03 11.68 -5.19
C LEU A 129 2.55 11.69 -5.36
N SER A 130 3.26 12.61 -4.71
CA SER A 130 4.73 12.66 -4.73
C SER A 130 5.36 11.42 -4.13
N ALA A 131 4.85 10.95 -2.98
CA ALA A 131 5.31 9.71 -2.34
C ALA A 131 5.04 8.49 -3.22
N ARG A 132 3.86 8.40 -3.86
CA ARG A 132 3.51 7.34 -4.80
C ARG A 132 4.45 7.31 -6.01
N ILE A 133 4.74 8.46 -6.63
CA ILE A 133 5.69 8.56 -7.74
C ILE A 133 7.09 8.09 -7.30
N ALA A 134 7.55 8.50 -6.12
CA ALA A 134 8.84 8.07 -5.58
C ALA A 134 8.88 6.55 -5.34
N ALA A 135 7.82 5.96 -4.78
CA ALA A 135 7.71 4.52 -4.55
C ALA A 135 7.69 3.72 -5.87
N MET A 136 6.94 4.19 -6.88
CA MET A 136 6.90 3.56 -8.20
C MET A 136 8.26 3.62 -8.89
N ARG A 137 8.94 4.77 -8.85
CA ARG A 137 10.32 4.92 -9.37
C ARG A 137 11.28 3.97 -8.68
N GLN A 138 11.23 3.86 -7.36
CA GLN A 138 12.09 2.96 -6.60
C GLN A 138 11.85 1.50 -7.00
N ARG A 139 10.59 1.08 -7.11
CA ARG A 139 10.24 -0.28 -7.54
C ARG A 139 10.69 -0.58 -8.96
N MET A 140 10.59 0.38 -9.87
CA MET A 140 11.09 0.24 -11.25
C MET A 140 12.60 -0.01 -11.25
N LEU A 141 13.38 0.75 -10.46
CA LEU A 141 14.82 0.54 -10.30
C LEU A 141 15.14 -0.84 -9.68
N GLU A 142 14.44 -1.22 -8.62
CA GLU A 142 14.61 -2.53 -7.99
C GLU A 142 14.35 -3.68 -8.96
N THR A 143 13.29 -3.57 -9.78
CA THR A 143 12.95 -4.58 -10.78
C THR A 143 14.02 -4.67 -11.88
N ALA A 144 14.57 -3.55 -12.31
CA ALA A 144 15.56 -3.49 -13.38
C ALA A 144 16.97 -3.89 -12.92
N LEU A 145 17.34 -3.60 -11.68
CA LEU A 145 18.72 -3.70 -11.21
C LEU A 145 18.97 -4.82 -10.21
N LEU A 146 17.96 -5.27 -9.47
CA LEU A 146 18.16 -6.23 -8.39
C LEU A 146 17.78 -7.66 -8.79
N SER A 147 18.53 -8.61 -8.27
CA SER A 147 18.14 -10.02 -8.29
C SER A 147 16.86 -10.25 -7.47
N ALA A 148 16.19 -11.39 -7.64
CA ALA A 148 15.04 -11.76 -6.81
C ALA A 148 15.38 -11.72 -5.31
N THR A 149 16.58 -12.17 -4.92
CA THR A 149 17.06 -12.10 -3.53
C THR A 149 17.20 -10.65 -3.05
N GLY A 150 17.75 -9.76 -3.87
CA GLY A 150 17.86 -8.34 -3.56
C GLY A 150 16.51 -7.66 -3.41
N ARG A 151 15.54 -7.95 -4.30
CA ARG A 151 14.18 -7.41 -4.18
C ARG A 151 13.47 -7.89 -2.91
N ILE A 152 13.65 -9.16 -2.52
CA ILE A 152 13.11 -9.69 -1.25
C ILE A 152 13.75 -8.97 -0.06
N ALA A 153 15.06 -8.78 -0.06
CA ALA A 153 15.75 -8.05 1.00
C ALA A 153 15.27 -6.60 1.09
N ALA A 154 15.15 -5.89 -0.03
CA ALA A 154 14.65 -4.52 -0.10
C ALA A 154 13.23 -4.39 0.46
N GLU A 155 12.33 -5.33 0.12
CA GLU A 155 10.95 -5.33 0.61
C GLU A 155 10.86 -5.61 2.11
N LEU A 156 11.63 -6.59 2.62
CA LEU A 156 11.69 -6.87 4.06
C LEU A 156 12.24 -5.68 4.85
N LEU A 157 13.26 -4.99 4.35
CA LEU A 157 13.78 -3.75 4.94
C LEU A 157 12.72 -2.66 4.95
N ARG A 158 11.97 -2.49 3.86
CA ARG A 158 10.90 -1.49 3.76
C ARG A 158 9.80 -1.74 4.79
N GLN A 159 9.33 -2.99 4.88
CA GLN A 159 8.30 -3.37 5.85
C GLN A 159 8.79 -3.24 7.30
N SER A 160 10.05 -3.60 7.58
CA SER A 160 10.60 -3.52 8.95
C SER A 160 10.74 -2.09 9.45
N ARG A 161 11.00 -1.13 8.56
CA ARG A 161 11.09 0.31 8.90
C ARG A 161 9.76 0.93 9.33
N ALA A 162 8.64 0.29 9.03
CA ALA A 162 7.31 0.72 9.49
C ALA A 162 7.08 0.47 11.00
N SER A 163 7.92 -0.35 11.64
CA SER A 163 7.82 -0.68 13.07
C SER A 163 9.08 -0.22 13.81
N PRO A 164 8.95 0.43 14.98
CA PRO A 164 10.09 0.92 15.76
C PRO A 164 11.08 -0.19 16.19
N ASP A 165 10.58 -1.41 16.36
CA ASP A 165 11.38 -2.58 16.76
C ASP A 165 11.93 -3.39 15.57
N GLY A 166 11.75 -2.91 14.34
CA GLY A 166 12.19 -3.60 13.13
C GLY A 166 11.46 -4.91 12.85
N THR A 167 10.33 -5.15 13.51
CA THR A 167 9.55 -6.38 13.33
C THR A 167 8.37 -6.16 12.39
N ILE A 168 8.30 -6.98 11.37
CA ILE A 168 7.19 -6.99 10.41
C ILE A 168 6.03 -7.77 11.02
N ARG A 169 4.91 -7.11 11.26
CA ARG A 169 3.67 -7.71 11.80
C ARG A 169 2.47 -7.35 10.95
N PRO A 170 1.54 -8.27 10.69
CA PRO A 170 1.64 -9.72 10.95
C PRO A 170 2.75 -10.39 10.13
N LEU A 171 3.04 -11.68 10.41
CA LEU A 171 4.00 -12.45 9.62
C LEU A 171 3.63 -12.37 8.12
N PRO A 172 4.58 -11.98 7.25
CA PRO A 172 4.28 -11.84 5.82
C PRO A 172 3.76 -13.15 5.19
N VAL A 173 2.74 -13.03 4.38
CA VAL A 173 2.25 -14.13 3.55
C VAL A 173 3.15 -14.23 2.32
N TRP A 174 3.85 -15.37 2.16
CA TRP A 174 4.87 -15.52 1.11
C TRP A 174 4.32 -15.37 -0.31
N SER A 175 3.07 -15.73 -0.56
CA SER A 175 2.44 -15.51 -1.88
C SER A 175 2.21 -14.01 -2.17
N GLU A 176 1.87 -13.22 -1.16
CA GLU A 176 1.72 -11.77 -1.30
C GLU A 176 3.09 -11.10 -1.48
N LEU A 177 4.08 -11.50 -0.67
CA LEU A 177 5.44 -11.02 -0.82
C LEU A 177 5.99 -11.36 -2.21
N ALA A 178 5.75 -12.58 -2.70
CA ALA A 178 6.15 -13.01 -4.03
C ALA A 178 5.54 -12.14 -5.14
N LEU A 179 4.26 -11.84 -5.02
CA LEU A 179 3.57 -10.94 -5.94
C LEU A 179 4.21 -9.54 -5.94
N ILE A 180 4.46 -8.98 -4.75
CA ILE A 180 5.06 -7.64 -4.57
C ILE A 180 6.46 -7.57 -5.17
N VAL A 181 7.30 -8.59 -4.95
CA VAL A 181 8.71 -8.61 -5.43
C VAL A 181 8.87 -9.24 -6.81
N GLN A 182 7.76 -9.55 -7.50
CA GLN A 182 7.75 -10.18 -8.82
C GLN A 182 8.62 -11.44 -8.87
N SER A 183 8.29 -12.39 -8.01
CA SER A 183 8.98 -13.66 -7.88
C SER A 183 7.98 -14.79 -7.60
N THR A 184 8.46 -16.02 -7.43
CA THR A 184 7.59 -17.14 -7.03
C THR A 184 7.57 -17.30 -5.51
N ARG A 185 6.47 -17.86 -4.99
CA ARG A 185 6.34 -18.19 -3.55
C ARG A 185 7.49 -19.09 -3.07
N GLU A 186 7.91 -20.05 -3.91
CA GLU A 186 8.99 -20.98 -3.62
C GLU A 186 10.33 -20.25 -3.48
N THR A 187 10.61 -19.29 -4.37
CA THR A 187 11.82 -18.44 -4.32
C THR A 187 11.82 -17.59 -3.07
N VAL A 188 10.70 -16.94 -2.73
CA VAL A 188 10.57 -16.18 -1.49
C VAL A 188 10.81 -17.06 -0.27
N SER A 189 10.11 -18.18 -0.17
CA SER A 189 10.23 -19.10 0.97
C SER A 189 11.68 -19.59 1.16
N ARG A 190 12.35 -19.99 0.07
CA ARG A 190 13.75 -20.45 0.08
C ARG A 190 14.70 -19.32 0.49
N THR A 191 14.52 -18.13 -0.06
CA THR A 191 15.36 -16.96 0.24
C THR A 191 15.23 -16.56 1.70
N VAL A 192 13.99 -16.44 2.22
CA VAL A 192 13.76 -16.07 3.63
C VAL A 192 14.32 -17.13 4.57
N SER A 193 14.14 -18.42 4.27
CA SER A 193 14.78 -19.49 5.05
C SER A 193 16.30 -19.40 5.04
N GLY A 194 16.90 -18.99 3.91
CA GLY A 194 18.33 -18.69 3.81
C GLY A 194 18.74 -17.49 4.68
N PHE A 195 17.91 -16.45 4.74
CA PHE A 195 18.16 -15.30 5.63
C PHE A 195 18.03 -15.70 7.11
N GLU A 196 17.06 -16.55 7.46
CA GLU A 196 16.91 -17.09 8.83
C GLU A 196 18.16 -17.88 9.26
N LYS A 197 18.63 -18.80 8.41
CA LYS A 197 19.86 -19.61 8.68
C LYS A 197 21.11 -18.74 8.84
N ARG A 198 21.19 -17.60 8.15
CA ARG A 198 22.29 -16.65 8.25
C ARG A 198 22.12 -15.64 9.40
N GLY A 199 21.02 -15.72 10.17
CA GLY A 199 20.70 -14.79 11.26
C GLY A 199 20.39 -13.37 10.82
N LEU A 200 19.96 -13.16 9.57
CA LEU A 200 19.58 -11.85 9.05
C LEU A 200 18.16 -11.46 9.47
N VAL A 201 17.27 -12.45 9.52
CA VAL A 201 15.91 -12.33 10.01
C VAL A 201 15.60 -13.47 10.97
N ARG A 202 14.58 -13.30 11.79
CA ARG A 202 14.13 -14.32 12.74
C ARG A 202 12.61 -14.29 12.89
N ARG A 203 11.97 -15.46 12.88
CA ARG A 203 10.55 -15.56 13.23
C ARG A 203 10.38 -15.29 14.72
N VAL A 204 9.38 -14.47 15.01
CA VAL A 204 8.97 -14.14 16.38
C VAL A 204 7.47 -14.35 16.48
N GLU A 205 6.92 -14.24 17.68
CA GLU A 205 5.48 -14.35 17.89
C GLU A 205 4.74 -13.32 17.01
N GLY A 206 3.88 -13.84 16.13
CA GLY A 206 3.08 -13.03 15.21
C GLY A 206 3.82 -12.27 14.13
N GLY A 207 5.15 -12.49 13.91
CA GLY A 207 5.88 -11.67 12.96
C GLY A 207 7.24 -12.21 12.51
N LEU A 208 7.95 -11.35 11.77
CA LEU A 208 9.32 -11.57 11.28
C LEU A 208 10.19 -10.37 11.69
N ALA A 209 11.15 -10.58 12.58
CA ALA A 209 12.10 -9.56 12.99
C ALA A 209 13.29 -9.50 12.04
N VAL A 210 13.65 -8.31 11.60
CA VAL A 210 14.91 -8.04 10.87
C VAL A 210 16.01 -7.80 11.88
N ILE A 211 16.95 -8.76 11.99
CA ILE A 211 18.01 -8.76 13.02
C ILE A 211 19.25 -7.98 12.57
N ALA A 212 19.60 -8.08 11.30
CA ALA A 212 20.79 -7.48 10.74
C ALA A 212 20.46 -6.65 9.48
N PRO A 213 19.79 -5.48 9.63
CA PRO A 213 19.34 -4.67 8.51
C PRO A 213 20.48 -4.27 7.57
N HIS A 214 21.64 -3.86 8.09
CA HIS A 214 22.82 -3.50 7.29
C HIS A 214 23.28 -4.64 6.37
N ARG A 215 23.24 -5.88 6.83
CA ARG A 215 23.62 -7.06 6.01
C ARG A 215 22.56 -7.40 4.95
N LEU A 216 21.30 -7.02 5.15
CA LEU A 216 20.29 -7.09 4.09
C LEU A 216 20.48 -5.95 3.08
N GLU A 217 20.91 -4.78 3.53
CA GLU A 217 21.25 -3.63 2.65
C GLU A 217 22.39 -3.97 1.69
N GLU A 218 23.42 -4.72 2.13
CA GLU A 218 24.49 -5.23 1.25
C GLU A 218 24.00 -6.12 0.09
N LEU A 219 22.80 -6.67 0.19
CA LEU A 219 22.18 -7.47 -0.89
C LEU A 219 21.40 -6.61 -1.89
N VAL A 220 21.18 -5.34 -1.55
CA VAL A 220 20.44 -4.37 -2.35
C VAL A 220 21.40 -3.45 -3.12
N TYR A 221 22.60 -3.20 -2.57
CA TYR A 221 23.64 -2.34 -3.13
C TYR A 221 24.94 -3.11 -3.34
#